data_f69e5745dd302a756d4434af2e8ff053
#
_entry.id   f69e5745dd302a756d4434af2e8ff053
#
_cell.length_a   1.000
_cell.length_b   1.000
_cell.length_c   1.000
_cell.angle_alpha   90.00
_cell.angle_beta   90.00
_cell.angle_gamma   90.00
#
_symmetry.space_group_name_H-M   'P 1'
#
loop_
_entity.id
_entity.type
_entity.pdbx_description
1 polymer ?
#
loop_
_entity_poly.entity_id
_entity_poly.type
_entity_poly.pdbx_seq_one_letter_code
_entity_poly.pdbx_strand_id
1 'polypeptide(L)'
;MTRLKPSVCIDSVFEGQSFRHACKTVRQAGISAIEFWGWWDKDLDALQDAQQENDLVISACCTKFISLVNPADRSAYIDGVAASIEAAHRLGTDILISQVGDVREDVPRAAQHDSLVEGLREVAPLLEQANITLVIEPLNERVNHPGYYLVRSDEAFQIIDEVNSDFIKVIFDIYHQQISEGDLIENIRSNIDKIGHFHAAGNPGRHELQNGEIAYPFVFDQIRATRFTGYVGLEYWPLEKEAMMALREVAGWFVE
;
A
#
# COMPACT_ATOMS: atom_id res chain seq x y z
N MET A 1 8.69 1.05 22.67
CA MET A 1 8.14 1.62 21.41
C MET A 1 7.92 0.51 20.42
N THR A 2 6.87 0.54 19.65
CA THR A 2 6.61 -0.45 18.59
C THR A 2 7.60 -0.24 17.46
N ARG A 3 8.19 -1.33 16.95
CA ARG A 3 9.18 -1.24 15.87
C ARG A 3 8.47 -1.09 14.53
N LEU A 4 8.46 0.12 13.98
CA LEU A 4 8.05 0.39 12.61
C LEU A 4 9.04 -0.26 11.66
N LYS A 5 8.58 -0.88 10.58
CA LYS A 5 9.42 -1.65 9.64
C LYS A 5 9.36 -1.03 8.24
N PRO A 6 10.50 -0.75 7.58
CA PRO A 6 10.50 -0.34 6.18
C PRO A 6 10.30 -1.55 5.26
N SER A 7 9.55 -1.33 4.18
CA SER A 7 9.46 -2.20 3.00
C SER A 7 9.79 -1.40 1.75
N VAL A 8 10.20 -2.04 0.66
CA VAL A 8 10.51 -1.35 -0.59
C VAL A 8 9.61 -1.87 -1.70
N CYS A 9 8.85 -0.98 -2.33
CA CYS A 9 8.11 -1.30 -3.56
C CYS A 9 9.10 -1.45 -4.72
N ILE A 10 9.35 -2.70 -5.11
CA ILE A 10 10.37 -3.00 -6.13
C ILE A 10 9.93 -2.60 -7.53
N ASP A 11 8.63 -2.49 -7.80
CA ASP A 11 8.10 -2.09 -9.11
C ASP A 11 8.35 -0.60 -9.39
N SER A 12 8.37 0.26 -8.37
CA SER A 12 8.69 1.68 -8.51
C SER A 12 10.19 1.97 -8.35
N VAL A 13 10.77 1.53 -7.23
CA VAL A 13 12.17 1.87 -6.88
C VAL A 13 13.19 1.19 -7.81
N PHE A 14 12.84 0.03 -8.37
CA PHE A 14 13.70 -0.74 -9.27
C PHE A 14 13.07 -0.97 -10.64
N GLU A 15 12.26 -0.02 -11.10
CA GLU A 15 11.59 -0.12 -12.40
C GLU A 15 12.54 -0.54 -13.52
N GLY A 16 12.16 -1.59 -14.27
CA GLY A 16 12.96 -2.13 -15.36
C GLY A 16 14.19 -2.98 -14.95
N GLN A 17 14.39 -3.22 -13.65
CA GLN A 17 15.49 -4.04 -13.14
C GLN A 17 15.00 -5.45 -12.75
N SER A 18 15.92 -6.40 -12.58
CA SER A 18 15.57 -7.77 -12.20
C SER A 18 15.26 -7.89 -10.70
N PHE A 19 14.38 -8.83 -10.32
CA PHE A 19 14.06 -9.14 -8.92
C PHE A 19 15.32 -9.47 -8.10
N ARG A 20 16.28 -10.23 -8.66
CA ARG A 20 17.54 -10.56 -7.98
C ARG A 20 18.35 -9.32 -7.63
N HIS A 21 18.39 -8.35 -8.55
CA HIS A 21 19.10 -7.09 -8.29
C HIS A 21 18.36 -6.27 -7.22
N ALA A 22 17.05 -6.12 -7.33
CA ALA A 22 16.24 -5.39 -6.37
C ALA A 22 16.36 -5.99 -4.96
N CYS A 23 16.10 -7.29 -4.79
CA CYS A 23 16.20 -7.99 -3.50
C CYS A 23 17.58 -7.86 -2.87
N LYS A 24 18.63 -8.07 -3.65
CA LYS A 24 20.02 -7.93 -3.17
C LYS A 24 20.30 -6.50 -2.70
N THR A 25 19.87 -5.49 -3.45
CA THR A 25 20.11 -4.09 -3.12
C THR A 25 19.34 -3.68 -1.86
N VAL A 26 18.08 -4.07 -1.74
CA VAL A 26 17.26 -3.84 -0.54
C VAL A 26 17.92 -4.43 0.70
N ARG A 27 18.37 -5.71 0.63
CA ARG A 27 19.06 -6.36 1.74
C ARG A 27 20.36 -5.66 2.12
N GLN A 28 21.15 -5.26 1.14
CA GLN A 28 22.41 -4.53 1.35
C GLN A 28 22.19 -3.12 1.92
N ALA A 29 21.04 -2.49 1.68
CA ALA A 29 20.65 -1.23 2.29
C ALA A 29 20.24 -1.38 3.77
N GLY A 30 20.10 -2.61 4.29
CA GLY A 30 19.68 -2.89 5.66
C GLY A 30 18.17 -3.04 5.85
N ILE A 31 17.41 -3.14 4.76
CA ILE A 31 15.96 -3.35 4.78
C ILE A 31 15.69 -4.85 4.60
N SER A 32 14.68 -5.37 5.31
CA SER A 32 14.34 -6.80 5.33
C SER A 32 13.00 -7.13 4.72
N ALA A 33 12.34 -6.17 4.07
CA ALA A 33 11.04 -6.39 3.43
C ALA A 33 10.95 -5.70 2.07
N ILE A 34 10.21 -6.34 1.18
CA ILE A 34 9.84 -5.83 -0.14
C ILE A 34 8.33 -5.93 -0.33
N GLU A 35 7.83 -5.17 -1.26
CA GLU A 35 6.47 -5.25 -1.78
C GLU A 35 6.46 -4.96 -3.28
N PHE A 36 5.36 -5.24 -3.94
CA PHE A 36 5.22 -5.02 -5.38
C PHE A 36 3.73 -4.92 -5.75
N TRP A 37 3.44 -4.44 -6.97
CA TRP A 37 2.07 -4.29 -7.44
C TRP A 37 1.47 -5.63 -7.87
N GLY A 38 1.54 -5.95 -9.17
CA GLY A 38 0.87 -7.11 -9.73
C GLY A 38 1.63 -8.42 -9.50
N TRP A 39 0.96 -9.40 -8.89
CA TRP A 39 1.47 -10.77 -8.79
C TRP A 39 1.19 -11.58 -10.07
N TRP A 40 0.19 -11.19 -10.84
CA TRP A 40 -0.32 -11.93 -12.01
C TRP A 40 0.53 -11.79 -13.27
N ASP A 41 1.44 -10.86 -13.32
CA ASP A 41 2.35 -10.59 -14.45
C ASP A 41 3.81 -10.94 -14.13
N LYS A 42 4.06 -11.56 -12.97
CA LYS A 42 5.40 -11.89 -12.47
C LYS A 42 5.66 -13.39 -12.47
N ASP A 43 6.93 -13.77 -12.68
CA ASP A 43 7.42 -15.09 -12.36
C ASP A 43 7.57 -15.22 -10.84
N LEU A 44 6.54 -15.77 -10.20
CA LEU A 44 6.51 -15.88 -8.74
C LEU A 44 7.55 -16.87 -8.20
N ASP A 45 7.98 -17.86 -8.97
CA ASP A 45 9.05 -18.78 -8.56
C ASP A 45 10.38 -18.03 -8.51
N ALA A 46 10.71 -17.28 -9.56
CA ALA A 46 11.92 -16.46 -9.60
C ALA A 46 11.92 -15.36 -8.51
N LEU A 47 10.76 -14.81 -8.19
CA LEU A 47 10.61 -13.82 -7.12
C LEU A 47 10.84 -14.45 -5.74
N GLN A 48 10.24 -15.62 -5.48
CA GLN A 48 10.43 -16.35 -4.23
C GLN A 48 11.88 -16.79 -4.03
N ASP A 49 12.55 -17.29 -5.09
CA ASP A 49 13.97 -17.62 -5.05
C ASP A 49 14.81 -16.41 -4.64
N ALA A 50 14.58 -15.26 -5.30
CA ALA A 50 15.31 -14.03 -5.01
C ALA A 50 15.03 -13.50 -3.59
N GLN A 51 13.80 -13.62 -3.11
CA GLN A 51 13.39 -13.26 -1.75
C GLN A 51 14.08 -14.14 -0.71
N GLN A 52 14.10 -15.47 -0.91
CA GLN A 52 14.72 -16.43 0.01
C GLN A 52 16.25 -16.29 0.03
N GLU A 53 16.89 -16.16 -1.14
CA GLU A 53 18.35 -15.96 -1.25
C GLU A 53 18.84 -14.73 -0.45
N ASN A 54 17.97 -13.74 -0.25
CA ASN A 54 18.31 -12.49 0.44
C ASN A 54 17.66 -12.36 1.83
N ASP A 55 16.99 -13.40 2.34
CA ASP A 55 16.31 -13.39 3.65
C ASP A 55 15.40 -12.16 3.79
N LEU A 56 14.49 -11.98 2.84
CA LEU A 56 13.51 -10.90 2.82
C LEU A 56 12.10 -11.41 3.12
N VAL A 57 11.24 -10.53 3.61
CA VAL A 57 9.79 -10.74 3.74
C VAL A 57 9.08 -10.01 2.61
N ILE A 58 8.02 -10.57 2.06
CA ILE A 58 7.08 -9.85 1.22
C ILE A 58 6.02 -9.25 2.13
N SER A 59 5.97 -7.92 2.24
CA SER A 59 5.06 -7.22 3.16
C SER A 59 3.66 -7.04 2.60
N ALA A 60 3.53 -6.85 1.29
CA ALA A 60 2.25 -6.66 0.61
C ALA A 60 2.36 -6.91 -0.90
N CYS A 61 1.23 -7.16 -1.55
CA CYS A 61 1.06 -7.04 -3.00
C CYS A 61 -0.37 -6.59 -3.32
N CYS A 62 -0.61 -6.12 -4.56
CA CYS A 62 -1.95 -5.67 -4.94
C CYS A 62 -2.88 -6.83 -5.31
N THR A 63 -4.18 -6.61 -5.13
CA THR A 63 -5.22 -7.37 -5.82
C THR A 63 -5.25 -6.98 -7.30
N LYS A 64 -5.89 -7.77 -8.15
CA LYS A 64 -6.13 -7.36 -9.54
C LYS A 64 -6.88 -6.02 -9.57
N PHE A 65 -6.49 -5.13 -10.49
CA PHE A 65 -7.07 -3.80 -10.63
C PHE A 65 -8.47 -3.87 -11.27
N ILE A 66 -9.47 -4.22 -10.45
CA ILE A 66 -10.88 -4.34 -10.85
C ILE A 66 -11.69 -3.33 -10.05
N SER A 67 -12.58 -2.60 -10.74
CA SER A 67 -13.33 -1.50 -10.11
C SER A 67 -14.36 -2.01 -9.10
N LEU A 68 -14.37 -1.40 -7.91
CA LEU A 68 -15.38 -1.59 -6.87
C LEU A 68 -16.57 -0.63 -7.01
N VAL A 69 -16.38 0.52 -7.67
CA VAL A 69 -17.44 1.52 -7.85
C VAL A 69 -18.44 1.14 -8.95
N ASN A 70 -18.17 0.05 -9.67
CA ASN A 70 -19.05 -0.50 -10.69
C ASN A 70 -19.64 -1.84 -10.24
N PRO A 71 -20.95 -1.93 -9.93
CA PRO A 71 -21.56 -3.18 -9.49
C PRO A 71 -21.50 -4.29 -10.56
N ALA A 72 -21.34 -3.94 -11.85
CA ALA A 72 -21.18 -4.94 -12.91
C ALA A 72 -19.85 -5.70 -12.81
N ASP A 73 -18.83 -5.13 -12.19
CA ASP A 73 -17.51 -5.73 -12.03
C ASP A 73 -17.37 -6.52 -10.72
N ARG A 74 -18.39 -6.52 -9.86
CA ARG A 74 -18.34 -7.11 -8.51
C ARG A 74 -17.95 -8.59 -8.53
N SER A 75 -18.58 -9.42 -9.39
CA SER A 75 -18.20 -10.84 -9.48
C SER A 75 -16.73 -11.03 -9.85
N ALA A 76 -16.25 -10.26 -10.82
CA ALA A 76 -14.86 -10.31 -11.24
C ALA A 76 -13.91 -9.83 -10.13
N TYR A 77 -14.33 -8.83 -9.33
CA TYR A 77 -13.58 -8.37 -8.16
C TYR A 77 -13.44 -9.46 -7.11
N ILE A 78 -14.54 -10.15 -6.76
CA ILE A 78 -14.54 -11.26 -5.79
C ILE A 78 -13.60 -12.39 -6.26
N ASP A 79 -13.72 -12.80 -7.53
CA ASP A 79 -12.83 -13.80 -8.12
C ASP A 79 -11.36 -13.34 -8.12
N GLY A 80 -11.13 -12.05 -8.38
CA GLY A 80 -9.82 -11.42 -8.34
C GLY A 80 -9.20 -11.42 -6.93
N VAL A 81 -10.00 -11.14 -5.91
CA VAL A 81 -9.57 -11.20 -4.50
C VAL A 81 -9.26 -12.65 -4.09
N ALA A 82 -10.12 -13.61 -4.45
CA ALA A 82 -9.88 -15.03 -4.17
C ALA A 82 -8.54 -15.51 -4.76
N ALA A 83 -8.27 -15.17 -6.03
CA ALA A 83 -7.01 -15.50 -6.68
C ALA A 83 -5.80 -14.77 -6.01
N SER A 84 -6.01 -13.54 -5.53
CA SER A 84 -4.97 -12.78 -4.83
C SER A 84 -4.67 -13.36 -3.44
N ILE A 85 -5.67 -13.92 -2.75
CA ILE A 85 -5.48 -14.67 -1.50
C ILE A 85 -4.58 -15.89 -1.72
N GLU A 86 -4.81 -16.65 -2.78
CA GLU A 86 -3.96 -17.80 -3.13
C GLU A 86 -2.50 -17.37 -3.39
N ALA A 87 -2.32 -16.28 -4.14
CA ALA A 87 -1.01 -15.71 -4.39
C ALA A 87 -0.34 -15.21 -3.09
N ALA A 88 -1.08 -14.53 -2.22
CA ALA A 88 -0.58 -14.04 -0.94
C ALA A 88 -0.10 -15.19 -0.03
N HIS A 89 -0.87 -16.27 0.08
CA HIS A 89 -0.46 -17.47 0.83
C HIS A 89 0.81 -18.09 0.25
N ARG A 90 0.91 -18.19 -1.09
CA ARG A 90 2.13 -18.67 -1.75
C ARG A 90 3.34 -17.80 -1.44
N LEU A 91 3.17 -16.49 -1.40
CA LEU A 91 4.23 -15.50 -1.20
C LEU A 91 4.56 -15.28 0.29
N GLY A 92 3.70 -15.76 1.20
CA GLY A 92 3.87 -15.57 2.64
C GLY A 92 3.59 -14.15 3.12
N THR A 93 2.70 -13.41 2.41
CA THR A 93 2.22 -12.08 2.84
C THR A 93 0.81 -12.18 3.39
N ASP A 94 0.47 -11.31 4.34
CA ASP A 94 -0.85 -11.19 4.95
C ASP A 94 -1.58 -9.88 4.61
N ILE A 95 -0.99 -9.06 3.71
CA ILE A 95 -1.58 -7.79 3.27
C ILE A 95 -1.79 -7.78 1.75
N LEU A 96 -3.01 -7.47 1.34
CA LEU A 96 -3.39 -7.19 -0.04
C LEU A 96 -3.82 -5.72 -0.18
N ILE A 97 -3.25 -5.01 -1.16
CA ILE A 97 -3.59 -3.62 -1.47
C ILE A 97 -4.61 -3.61 -2.60
N SER A 98 -5.75 -2.94 -2.38
CA SER A 98 -6.81 -2.84 -3.38
C SER A 98 -7.08 -1.40 -3.79
N GLN A 99 -7.00 -1.14 -5.07
CA GLN A 99 -7.54 0.08 -5.67
C GLN A 99 -9.04 -0.06 -5.86
N VAL A 100 -9.76 1.07 -5.78
CA VAL A 100 -11.23 1.06 -5.83
C VAL A 100 -11.80 1.38 -7.22
N GLY A 101 -10.98 1.94 -8.11
CA GLY A 101 -11.34 2.32 -9.48
C GLY A 101 -11.67 3.81 -9.64
N ASP A 102 -11.94 4.20 -10.89
CA ASP A 102 -12.22 5.58 -11.28
C ASP A 102 -13.69 5.95 -11.13
N VAL A 103 -13.94 7.26 -10.98
CA VAL A 103 -15.29 7.83 -10.95
C VAL A 103 -16.04 7.50 -12.24
N ARG A 104 -17.30 7.15 -12.11
CA ARG A 104 -18.22 6.95 -13.23
C ARG A 104 -19.09 8.20 -13.36
N GLU A 105 -18.85 9.01 -14.39
CA GLU A 105 -19.47 10.32 -14.57
C GLU A 105 -21.01 10.26 -14.65
N ASP A 106 -21.57 9.21 -15.27
CA ASP A 106 -23.00 9.02 -15.47
C ASP A 106 -23.72 8.36 -14.28
N VAL A 107 -23.02 8.13 -13.16
CA VAL A 107 -23.58 7.45 -11.99
C VAL A 107 -23.48 8.33 -10.76
N PRO A 108 -24.57 8.51 -9.98
CA PRO A 108 -24.53 9.26 -8.74
C PRO A 108 -23.44 8.73 -7.78
N ARG A 109 -22.67 9.65 -7.15
CA ARG A 109 -21.60 9.28 -6.23
C ARG A 109 -22.06 8.33 -5.12
N ALA A 110 -23.28 8.54 -4.59
CA ALA A 110 -23.86 7.66 -3.58
C ALA A 110 -24.00 6.19 -4.06
N ALA A 111 -24.44 5.98 -5.31
CA ALA A 111 -24.55 4.64 -5.85
C ALA A 111 -23.18 3.97 -6.09
N GLN A 112 -22.16 4.77 -6.39
CA GLN A 112 -20.78 4.28 -6.47
C GLN A 112 -20.24 3.92 -5.08
N HIS A 113 -20.52 4.74 -4.08
CA HIS A 113 -20.20 4.46 -2.68
C HIS A 113 -20.85 3.16 -2.20
N ASP A 114 -22.16 3.00 -2.42
CA ASP A 114 -22.89 1.79 -2.05
C ASP A 114 -22.28 0.54 -2.71
N SER A 115 -21.93 0.63 -4.02
CA SER A 115 -21.28 -0.45 -4.73
C SER A 115 -19.94 -0.85 -4.12
N LEU A 116 -19.13 0.15 -3.73
CA LEU A 116 -17.83 -0.07 -3.11
C LEU A 116 -17.99 -0.75 -1.74
N VAL A 117 -18.84 -0.22 -0.87
CA VAL A 117 -19.09 -0.78 0.46
C VAL A 117 -19.63 -2.21 0.39
N GLU A 118 -20.60 -2.48 -0.51
CA GLU A 118 -21.13 -3.82 -0.73
C GLU A 118 -20.06 -4.80 -1.24
N GLY A 119 -19.23 -4.37 -2.23
CA GLY A 119 -18.16 -5.21 -2.75
C GLY A 119 -17.14 -5.60 -1.68
N LEU A 120 -16.78 -4.66 -0.81
CA LEU A 120 -15.89 -4.94 0.33
C LEU A 120 -16.55 -5.88 1.34
N ARG A 121 -17.84 -5.72 1.64
CA ARG A 121 -18.58 -6.64 2.53
C ARG A 121 -18.63 -8.06 2.00
N GLU A 122 -18.77 -8.24 0.68
CA GLU A 122 -18.82 -9.56 0.06
C GLU A 122 -17.49 -10.30 0.12
N VAL A 123 -16.34 -9.60 0.09
CA VAL A 123 -15.02 -10.24 0.19
C VAL A 123 -14.54 -10.40 1.64
N ALA A 124 -15.10 -9.68 2.61
CA ALA A 124 -14.68 -9.73 4.01
C ALA A 124 -14.64 -11.17 4.60
N PRO A 125 -15.64 -12.04 4.38
CA PRO A 125 -15.58 -13.43 4.87
C PRO A 125 -14.44 -14.26 4.26
N LEU A 126 -14.05 -14.01 3.01
CA LEU A 126 -12.93 -14.69 2.34
C LEU A 126 -11.61 -14.28 2.99
N LEU A 127 -11.45 -13.00 3.27
CA LEU A 127 -10.27 -12.43 3.91
C LEU A 127 -10.13 -12.93 5.36
N GLU A 128 -11.23 -12.96 6.12
CA GLU A 128 -11.25 -13.50 7.48
C GLU A 128 -10.84 -14.98 7.50
N GLN A 129 -11.44 -15.81 6.64
CA GLN A 129 -11.09 -17.23 6.54
C GLN A 129 -9.62 -17.45 6.17
N ALA A 130 -9.08 -16.59 5.34
CA ALA A 130 -7.69 -16.64 4.89
C ALA A 130 -6.69 -16.02 5.88
N ASN A 131 -7.18 -15.29 6.90
CA ASN A 131 -6.37 -14.45 7.79
C ASN A 131 -5.50 -13.44 7.03
N ILE A 132 -6.10 -12.79 6.02
CA ILE A 132 -5.46 -11.75 5.20
C ILE A 132 -6.18 -10.42 5.39
N THR A 133 -5.42 -9.35 5.57
CA THR A 133 -5.94 -7.99 5.61
C THR A 133 -5.91 -7.36 4.22
N LEU A 134 -7.06 -6.88 3.75
CA LEU A 134 -7.14 -6.07 2.55
C LEU A 134 -7.13 -4.60 2.95
N VAL A 135 -6.28 -3.81 2.32
CA VAL A 135 -6.22 -2.35 2.52
C VAL A 135 -6.65 -1.62 1.26
N ILE A 136 -7.64 -0.72 1.37
CA ILE A 136 -8.04 0.16 0.27
C ILE A 136 -7.19 1.42 0.26
N GLU A 137 -6.88 1.95 -0.93
CA GLU A 137 -5.94 3.03 -1.10
C GLU A 137 -6.61 4.32 -1.58
N PRO A 138 -6.62 5.39 -0.75
CA PRO A 138 -6.92 6.74 -1.22
C PRO A 138 -5.75 7.33 -2.00
N LEU A 139 -6.00 7.73 -3.26
CA LEU A 139 -4.99 8.23 -4.19
C LEU A 139 -5.27 9.67 -4.61
N ASN A 140 -4.26 10.52 -4.71
CA ASN A 140 -4.46 11.89 -5.17
C ASN A 140 -4.85 11.94 -6.66
N GLU A 141 -5.93 12.62 -6.97
CA GLU A 141 -6.39 12.88 -8.34
C GLU A 141 -5.69 14.08 -8.99
N ARG A 142 -5.01 14.90 -8.19
CA ARG A 142 -4.46 16.18 -8.61
C ARG A 142 -3.20 16.03 -9.47
N VAL A 143 -2.40 15.00 -9.23
CA VAL A 143 -1.10 14.81 -9.89
C VAL A 143 -1.01 13.43 -10.55
N ASN A 144 -1.33 12.34 -9.82
CA ASN A 144 -0.99 10.99 -10.26
C ASN A 144 -2.17 10.19 -10.80
N HIS A 145 -3.39 10.35 -10.24
CA HIS A 145 -4.54 9.53 -10.56
C HIS A 145 -5.79 10.38 -10.89
N PRO A 146 -5.76 11.18 -11.98
CA PRO A 146 -6.91 11.99 -12.38
C PRO A 146 -8.16 11.12 -12.59
N GLY A 147 -9.26 11.47 -11.93
CA GLY A 147 -10.52 10.74 -12.03
C GLY A 147 -10.68 9.56 -11.08
N TYR A 148 -9.70 9.27 -10.22
CA TYR A 148 -9.83 8.22 -9.22
C TYR A 148 -10.93 8.53 -8.20
N TYR A 149 -11.69 7.51 -7.79
CA TYR A 149 -12.87 7.70 -6.95
C TYR A 149 -12.51 8.09 -5.50
N LEU A 150 -11.64 7.32 -4.85
CA LEU A 150 -11.30 7.48 -3.44
C LEU A 150 -10.06 8.35 -3.27
N VAL A 151 -10.26 9.62 -2.94
CA VAL A 151 -9.18 10.62 -2.92
C VAL A 151 -8.72 10.96 -1.51
N ARG A 152 -9.62 10.94 -0.53
CA ARG A 152 -9.39 11.41 0.83
C ARG A 152 -9.44 10.29 1.86
N SER A 153 -8.59 10.39 2.87
CA SER A 153 -8.55 9.39 3.94
C SER A 153 -9.78 9.40 4.83
N ASP A 154 -10.43 10.56 5.03
CA ASP A 154 -11.67 10.66 5.83
C ASP A 154 -12.82 9.83 5.22
N GLU A 155 -12.99 9.87 3.89
CA GLU A 155 -13.96 9.02 3.18
C GLU A 155 -13.57 7.54 3.29
N ALA A 156 -12.28 7.21 3.17
CA ALA A 156 -11.82 5.83 3.35
C ALA A 156 -12.12 5.31 4.76
N PHE A 157 -11.86 6.10 5.80
CA PHE A 157 -12.17 5.70 7.17
C PHE A 157 -13.66 5.52 7.43
N GLN A 158 -14.51 6.34 6.79
CA GLN A 158 -15.97 6.16 6.83
C GLN A 158 -16.38 4.83 6.17
N ILE A 159 -15.82 4.51 5.00
CA ILE A 159 -16.07 3.24 4.31
C ILE A 159 -15.70 2.05 5.21
N ILE A 160 -14.54 2.10 5.90
CA ILE A 160 -14.14 1.04 6.82
C ILE A 160 -15.14 0.87 7.97
N ASP A 161 -15.64 1.97 8.53
CA ASP A 161 -16.69 1.91 9.58
C ASP A 161 -17.99 1.28 9.04
N GLU A 162 -18.39 1.62 7.81
CA GLU A 162 -19.60 1.06 7.20
C GLU A 162 -19.46 -0.42 6.84
N VAL A 163 -18.27 -0.85 6.37
CA VAL A 163 -17.97 -2.26 6.08
C VAL A 163 -17.96 -3.08 7.37
N ASN A 164 -17.39 -2.54 8.44
CA ASN A 164 -17.33 -3.11 9.78
C ASN A 164 -16.68 -4.53 9.79
N SER A 165 -15.47 -4.63 9.25
CA SER A 165 -14.66 -5.86 9.26
C SER A 165 -13.23 -5.56 9.73
N ASP A 166 -12.70 -6.39 10.63
CA ASP A 166 -11.32 -6.28 11.12
C ASP A 166 -10.27 -6.59 10.03
N PHE A 167 -10.68 -7.26 8.95
CA PHE A 167 -9.83 -7.67 7.83
C PHE A 167 -9.83 -6.69 6.66
N ILE A 168 -10.54 -5.57 6.77
CA ILE A 168 -10.54 -4.51 5.76
C ILE A 168 -10.14 -3.20 6.42
N LYS A 169 -9.05 -2.60 5.92
CA LYS A 169 -8.44 -1.40 6.46
C LYS A 169 -8.06 -0.43 5.35
N VAL A 170 -7.39 0.64 5.72
CA VAL A 170 -6.86 1.66 4.81
C VAL A 170 -5.35 1.50 4.72
N ILE A 171 -4.78 1.59 3.53
CA ILE A 171 -3.39 2.00 3.38
C ILE A 171 -3.33 3.52 3.39
N PHE A 172 -2.58 4.09 4.32
CA PHE A 172 -2.37 5.52 4.38
C PHE A 172 -1.08 5.89 3.63
N ASP A 173 -1.23 6.26 2.36
CA ASP A 173 -0.09 6.79 1.60
C ASP A 173 0.14 8.25 1.99
N ILE A 174 1.25 8.49 2.69
CA ILE A 174 1.63 9.80 3.22
C ILE A 174 1.83 10.81 2.09
N TYR A 175 2.39 10.38 0.94
CA TYR A 175 2.59 11.24 -0.23
C TYR A 175 1.24 11.62 -0.86
N HIS A 176 0.35 10.66 -1.08
CA HIS A 176 -0.96 10.94 -1.67
C HIS A 176 -1.80 11.84 -0.76
N GLN A 177 -1.82 11.57 0.55
CA GLN A 177 -2.61 12.37 1.48
C GLN A 177 -2.02 13.75 1.73
N GLN A 178 -0.69 13.93 1.63
CA GLN A 178 -0.10 15.28 1.63
C GLN A 178 -0.67 16.15 0.51
N ILE A 179 -0.84 15.61 -0.68
CA ILE A 179 -1.36 16.32 -1.85
C ILE A 179 -2.88 16.54 -1.76
N SER A 180 -3.61 15.54 -1.27
CA SER A 180 -5.07 15.54 -1.24
C SER A 180 -5.65 16.40 -0.12
N GLU A 181 -5.07 16.36 1.08
CA GLU A 181 -5.70 16.94 2.26
C GLU A 181 -4.74 17.56 3.29
N GLY A 182 -3.51 17.07 3.41
CA GLY A 182 -2.60 17.51 4.47
C GLY A 182 -3.01 16.99 5.85
N ASP A 183 -2.63 17.72 6.91
CA ASP A 183 -2.91 17.38 8.33
C ASP A 183 -2.62 15.92 8.70
N LEU A 184 -1.51 15.42 8.15
CA LEU A 184 -1.12 14.01 8.16
C LEU A 184 -1.12 13.39 9.56
N ILE A 185 -0.55 14.12 10.53
CA ILE A 185 -0.35 13.57 11.89
C ILE A 185 -1.67 13.38 12.61
N GLU A 186 -2.59 14.35 12.50
CA GLU A 186 -3.91 14.23 13.14
C GLU A 186 -4.73 13.11 12.51
N ASN A 187 -4.74 13.04 11.16
CA ASN A 187 -5.43 11.98 10.43
C ASN A 187 -4.90 10.59 10.80
N ILE A 188 -3.58 10.42 10.90
CA ILE A 188 -2.95 9.14 11.30
C ILE A 188 -3.31 8.78 12.75
N ARG A 189 -3.15 9.70 13.69
CA ARG A 189 -3.34 9.42 15.12
C ARG A 189 -4.79 9.09 15.45
N SER A 190 -5.72 9.86 14.89
CA SER A 190 -7.15 9.68 15.15
C SER A 190 -7.72 8.39 14.54
N ASN A 191 -7.06 7.84 13.51
CA ASN A 191 -7.57 6.68 12.78
C ASN A 191 -6.61 5.48 12.73
N ILE A 192 -5.62 5.44 13.61
CA ILE A 192 -4.56 4.42 13.55
C ILE A 192 -5.06 2.97 13.56
N ASP A 193 -6.20 2.71 14.18
CA ASP A 193 -6.80 1.37 14.25
C ASP A 193 -7.40 0.91 12.92
N LYS A 194 -7.70 1.86 12.04
CA LYS A 194 -8.23 1.61 10.70
C LYS A 194 -7.12 1.53 9.65
N ILE A 195 -5.87 1.84 10.02
CA ILE A 195 -4.73 1.79 9.10
C ILE A 195 -4.05 0.43 9.20
N GLY A 196 -3.95 -0.27 8.06
CA GLY A 196 -3.29 -1.58 7.96
C GLY A 196 -1.87 -1.51 7.39
N HIS A 197 -1.58 -0.49 6.59
CA HIS A 197 -0.30 -0.31 5.92
C HIS A 197 -0.04 1.19 5.68
N PHE A 198 1.23 1.55 5.46
CA PHE A 198 1.62 2.90 5.05
C PHE A 198 2.42 2.86 3.75
N HIS A 199 2.23 3.87 2.89
CA HIS A 199 3.17 4.19 1.81
C HIS A 199 3.84 5.54 2.04
N ALA A 200 5.03 5.72 1.45
CA ALA A 200 5.83 6.92 1.60
C ALA A 200 6.65 7.22 0.34
N ALA A 201 6.61 8.49 -0.10
CA ALA A 201 7.43 9.05 -1.17
C ALA A 201 7.68 10.54 -0.92
N GLY A 202 8.75 11.09 -1.48
CA GLY A 202 9.04 12.52 -1.41
C GLY A 202 8.03 13.36 -2.21
N ASN A 203 7.52 14.45 -1.63
CA ASN A 203 6.69 15.43 -2.31
C ASN A 203 7.41 16.78 -2.35
N PRO A 204 7.46 17.46 -3.52
CA PRO A 204 6.89 17.08 -4.82
C PRO A 204 7.69 16.02 -5.57
N GLY A 205 7.06 15.40 -6.56
CA GLY A 205 7.71 14.58 -7.59
C GLY A 205 7.71 13.08 -7.36
N ARG A 206 7.29 12.60 -6.17
CA ARG A 206 7.24 11.16 -5.80
C ARG A 206 8.62 10.49 -5.88
N HIS A 207 9.64 11.20 -5.40
CA HIS A 207 11.04 10.76 -5.37
C HIS A 207 11.47 10.31 -3.96
N GLU A 208 12.79 10.30 -3.70
CA GLU A 208 13.35 9.91 -2.41
C GLU A 208 12.79 10.74 -1.26
N LEU A 209 12.59 10.10 -0.10
CA LEU A 209 11.97 10.71 1.08
C LEU A 209 12.78 11.87 1.68
N GLN A 210 14.09 11.90 1.43
CA GLN A 210 14.98 12.95 1.89
C GLN A 210 14.75 14.29 1.21
N ASN A 211 14.18 14.25 0.01
CA ASN A 211 14.00 15.39 -0.86
C ASN A 211 12.53 15.80 -0.91
N GLY A 212 12.14 16.80 -0.16
CA GLY A 212 10.77 17.27 -0.23
C GLY A 212 10.27 18.01 1.01
N GLU A 213 8.98 18.33 0.98
CA GLU A 213 8.32 19.13 2.02
C GLU A 213 7.85 18.30 3.23
N ILE A 214 7.84 16.96 3.13
CA ILE A 214 7.35 16.08 4.18
C ILE A 214 8.50 15.76 5.15
N ALA A 215 8.35 16.11 6.42
CA ALA A 215 9.35 15.82 7.47
C ALA A 215 9.24 14.35 7.92
N TYR A 216 9.66 13.39 7.08
CA TYR A 216 9.52 11.96 7.32
C TYR A 216 10.06 11.46 8.66
N PRO A 217 11.25 11.86 9.15
CA PRO A 217 11.69 11.44 10.48
C PRO A 217 10.68 11.80 11.58
N PHE A 218 10.09 12.99 11.53
CA PHE A 218 9.04 13.39 12.47
C PHE A 218 7.76 12.57 12.28
N VAL A 219 7.30 12.34 11.04
CA VAL A 219 6.10 11.54 10.76
C VAL A 219 6.28 10.11 11.29
N PHE A 220 7.43 9.49 11.06
CA PHE A 220 7.72 8.13 11.56
C PHE A 220 7.78 8.09 13.08
N ASP A 221 8.29 9.13 13.75
CA ASP A 221 8.24 9.23 15.21
C ASP A 221 6.80 9.29 15.72
N GLN A 222 5.91 10.00 15.02
CA GLN A 222 4.50 10.06 15.39
C GLN A 222 3.79 8.71 15.19
N ILE A 223 4.10 7.96 14.12
CA ILE A 223 3.58 6.61 13.90
C ILE A 223 4.12 5.66 14.98
N ARG A 224 5.42 5.69 15.30
CA ARG A 224 6.03 4.90 16.40
C ARG A 224 5.43 5.18 17.77
N ALA A 225 4.95 6.39 18.01
CA ALA A 225 4.27 6.74 19.24
C ALA A 225 2.87 6.13 19.37
N THR A 226 2.33 5.54 18.29
CA THR A 226 1.07 4.81 18.29
C THR A 226 1.29 3.32 18.61
N ARG A 227 0.24 2.51 18.49
CA ARG A 227 0.32 1.04 18.61
C ARG A 227 0.58 0.31 17.28
N PHE A 228 0.78 1.03 16.19
CA PHE A 228 1.02 0.44 14.87
C PHE A 228 2.34 -0.35 14.83
N THR A 229 2.30 -1.57 14.31
CA THR A 229 3.46 -2.49 14.24
C THR A 229 3.76 -3.00 12.84
N GLY A 230 3.07 -2.45 11.84
CA GLY A 230 3.16 -2.87 10.44
C GLY A 230 4.36 -2.29 9.68
N TYR A 231 4.22 -2.27 8.37
CA TYR A 231 5.24 -1.80 7.45
C TYR A 231 4.91 -0.39 6.93
N VAL A 232 5.99 0.29 6.49
CA VAL A 232 5.92 1.48 5.64
C VAL A 232 6.58 1.13 4.32
N GLY A 233 5.79 1.05 3.26
CA GLY A 233 6.27 0.83 1.91
C GLY A 233 6.89 2.09 1.33
N LEU A 234 8.13 1.97 0.90
CA LEU A 234 8.86 3.02 0.19
C LEU A 234 8.49 2.89 -1.29
N GLU A 235 7.56 3.72 -1.75
CA GLU A 235 6.99 3.65 -3.09
C GLU A 235 7.27 4.94 -3.88
N TYR A 236 8.48 5.05 -4.41
CA TYR A 236 8.94 6.24 -5.12
C TYR A 236 9.78 5.89 -6.35
N TRP A 237 9.94 6.85 -7.26
CA TRP A 237 10.83 6.73 -8.41
C TRP A 237 12.15 7.48 -8.10
N PRO A 238 13.29 6.77 -8.03
CA PRO A 238 14.57 7.40 -7.74
C PRO A 238 14.95 8.47 -8.78
N LEU A 239 15.44 9.61 -8.32
CA LEU A 239 16.06 10.62 -9.18
C LEU A 239 17.42 10.13 -9.73
N GLU A 240 18.16 9.43 -8.88
CA GLU A 240 19.43 8.81 -9.24
C GLU A 240 19.20 7.33 -9.60
N LYS A 241 20.00 6.83 -10.55
CA LYS A 241 19.89 5.43 -11.00
C LYS A 241 20.23 4.40 -9.91
N GLU A 242 20.95 4.80 -8.87
CA GLU A 242 21.36 3.94 -7.76
C GLU A 242 20.56 4.24 -6.50
N ALA A 243 19.52 3.46 -6.23
CA ALA A 243 18.67 3.60 -5.07
C ALA A 243 19.38 3.28 -3.72
N MET A 244 20.54 2.59 -3.76
CA MET A 244 21.21 2.06 -2.57
C MET A 244 21.47 3.10 -1.49
N MET A 245 21.99 4.27 -1.84
CA MET A 245 22.35 5.28 -0.85
C MET A 245 21.13 5.88 -0.17
N ALA A 246 20.10 6.20 -0.95
CA ALA A 246 18.84 6.73 -0.42
C ALA A 246 18.12 5.71 0.48
N LEU A 247 18.06 4.46 0.06
CA LEU A 247 17.48 3.38 0.86
C LEU A 247 18.23 3.16 2.19
N ARG A 248 19.58 3.21 2.17
CA ARG A 248 20.39 3.08 3.38
C ARG A 248 20.17 4.21 4.37
N GLU A 249 20.06 5.44 3.89
CA GLU A 249 19.74 6.58 4.73
C GLU A 249 18.38 6.44 5.38
N VAL A 250 17.35 6.13 4.58
CA VAL A 250 15.98 5.91 5.10
C VAL A 250 15.95 4.72 6.06
N ALA A 251 16.66 3.62 5.78
CA ALA A 251 16.76 2.49 6.71
C ALA A 251 17.28 2.93 8.10
N GLY A 252 18.19 3.91 8.14
CA GLY A 252 18.70 4.49 9.37
C GLY A 252 17.62 5.17 10.22
N TRP A 253 16.55 5.68 9.63
CA TRP A 253 15.43 6.29 10.34
C TRP A 253 14.53 5.26 11.05
N PHE A 254 14.67 3.97 10.73
CA PHE A 254 13.91 2.87 11.35
C PHE A 254 14.72 2.08 12.40
N VAL A 255 15.98 2.43 12.62
CA VAL A 255 16.83 1.86 13.66
C VAL A 255 16.74 2.74 14.90
N GLU A 256 16.49 2.11 16.09
CA GLU A 256 16.56 2.78 17.40
C GLU A 256 18.01 3.05 17.81
#